data_412c1664bcad329b1d77e7ce59334486
#
_entry.id   412c1664bcad329b1d77e7ce59334486
#
_cell.length_a   1.000
_cell.length_b   1.000
_cell.length_c   1.000
_cell.angle_alpha   90.00
_cell.angle_beta   90.00
_cell.angle_gamma   90.00
#
_symmetry.space_group_name_H-M   'P 1'
#
loop_
_entity.id
_entity.type
_entity.pdbx_description
1 polymer ?
#
loop_
_entity_poly.entity_id
_entity_poly.type
_entity_poly.pdbx_seq_one_letter_code
_entity_poly.pdbx_strand_id
1 'polypeptide(L)'
;MSQGLPVSNIVNVTVNMAVRAAMARNFGSLLVVGPSPVIDAHERLRSYSSATDIASDFGLDAPEYKAANLYYQQSPQPIDSYVGRWVKEDAAGLLRGAILNPTQQLMANFTAVVDGSMKITVDGTVKTVTGVDWSAETNLNGVAARVADKLTTATVIWNGSRFIITSKTTGAASAVGYGSANTTGTDISVLMGLIESAGALPVQGLASETIQACIYKLADMSTRWYGLVIADPSLSDADVISIASFIQSDDVSRVYGHTTQVTSALDADIDTDIASKLKAAKYSRTLVQYSSASPYAAASIFGRAFTVNFNGNNTTITLKFKQQPGITAESLSQSQANALKAKNCNVFVNYDNDTAIIQEGVMCNGDFFDERHGLDWLQNYVQNNLYNLLFTSTTKIPQTDPGVTRLLTNVEKSLDQSVTNGLVAPGVWGGDSFGALETGDTLTKGFYVYAPPVASQAQADREGRKAPVMQSAIKMAGAVHYADVIINVNR
;
A
#
# COMPACT_ATOMS: atom_id res chain seq x y z
N MET A 1 61.78 -2.66 12.84
CA MET A 1 61.51 -3.28 11.53
C MET A 1 60.86 -2.19 10.65
N SER A 2 61.50 -1.84 9.54
CA SER A 2 60.93 -0.86 8.61
C SER A 2 59.71 -1.50 7.95
N GLN A 3 58.60 -0.85 8.06
CA GLN A 3 57.38 -1.22 7.32
C GLN A 3 57.65 -1.01 5.82
N GLY A 4 57.38 -2.00 4.98
CA GLY A 4 57.56 -1.89 3.53
C GLY A 4 56.81 -0.69 2.92
N LEU A 5 57.19 -0.30 1.71
CA LEU A 5 56.51 0.80 1.00
C LEU A 5 55.03 0.48 0.78
N PRO A 6 54.11 1.48 0.94
CA PRO A 6 52.69 1.26 0.73
C PRO A 6 52.38 0.87 -0.72
N VAL A 7 51.51 -0.11 -0.90
CA VAL A 7 51.05 -0.57 -2.24
C VAL A 7 50.42 0.55 -3.07
N SER A 8 49.88 1.58 -2.44
CA SER A 8 49.34 2.79 -3.08
C SER A 8 50.36 3.58 -3.91
N ASN A 9 51.69 3.34 -3.70
CA ASN A 9 52.73 3.93 -4.52
C ASN A 9 52.82 3.28 -5.94
N ILE A 10 52.20 2.11 -6.12
CA ILE A 10 52.19 1.36 -7.39
C ILE A 10 50.75 1.34 -7.96
N VAL A 11 49.75 1.14 -7.09
CA VAL A 11 48.33 1.08 -7.50
C VAL A 11 47.55 2.02 -6.61
N ASN A 12 47.07 3.10 -7.18
CA ASN A 12 46.19 4.04 -6.51
C ASN A 12 44.71 3.79 -6.95
N VAL A 13 43.85 3.37 -6.01
CA VAL A 13 42.43 3.16 -6.26
C VAL A 13 41.64 4.28 -5.58
N THR A 14 41.05 5.15 -6.39
CA THR A 14 40.15 6.19 -5.90
C THR A 14 38.71 5.70 -6.05
N VAL A 15 38.04 5.56 -4.93
CA VAL A 15 36.59 5.23 -4.91
C VAL A 15 35.80 6.55 -4.87
N ASN A 16 35.20 6.91 -6.00
CA ASN A 16 34.24 8.01 -6.04
C ASN A 16 32.84 7.46 -5.79
N MET A 17 32.19 7.90 -4.71
CA MET A 17 30.77 7.58 -4.50
C MET A 17 29.93 8.40 -5.49
N ALA A 18 29.28 7.71 -6.43
CA ALA A 18 28.31 8.32 -7.33
C ALA A 18 27.10 8.85 -6.54
N VAL A 19 26.46 9.88 -7.08
CA VAL A 19 25.17 10.38 -6.54
C VAL A 19 24.19 9.22 -6.50
N ARG A 20 23.51 9.06 -5.34
CA ARG A 20 22.57 7.95 -5.15
C ARG A 20 21.39 8.14 -6.10
N ALA A 21 21.16 7.17 -6.99
CA ALA A 21 20.03 7.17 -7.90
C ALA A 21 18.69 7.16 -7.13
N ALA A 22 17.65 7.79 -7.69
CA ALA A 22 16.31 7.69 -7.15
C ALA A 22 15.85 6.23 -7.16
N MET A 23 15.26 5.79 -6.05
CA MET A 23 14.74 4.43 -5.93
C MET A 23 13.46 4.26 -6.75
N ALA A 24 13.33 3.13 -7.44
CA ALA A 24 12.08 2.74 -8.08
C ALA A 24 10.98 2.52 -7.04
N ARG A 25 9.74 2.82 -7.40
CA ARG A 25 8.56 2.57 -6.56
C ARG A 25 8.33 1.05 -6.44
N ASN A 26 7.90 0.61 -5.27
CA ASN A 26 7.43 -0.77 -5.07
C ASN A 26 5.97 -0.90 -5.56
N PHE A 27 5.73 -1.77 -6.54
CA PHE A 27 4.40 -2.12 -7.05
C PHE A 27 3.84 -3.38 -6.38
N GLY A 28 4.40 -3.79 -5.25
CA GLY A 28 4.01 -4.97 -4.48
C GLY A 28 3.53 -4.65 -3.07
N SER A 29 3.17 -3.41 -2.73
CA SER A 29 2.73 -3.03 -1.38
C SER A 29 1.22 -2.80 -1.32
N LEU A 30 0.54 -3.47 -0.38
CA LEU A 30 -0.89 -3.33 -0.11
C LEU A 30 -1.12 -2.33 1.02
N LEU A 31 -2.09 -1.43 0.85
CA LEU A 31 -2.70 -0.65 1.91
C LEU A 31 -4.02 -1.30 2.33
N VAL A 32 -4.13 -1.70 3.58
CA VAL A 32 -5.36 -2.15 4.23
C VAL A 32 -5.90 -0.99 5.07
N VAL A 33 -7.09 -0.52 4.78
CA VAL A 33 -7.72 0.58 5.53
C VAL A 33 -8.86 0.04 6.37
N GLY A 34 -8.82 0.33 7.68
CA GLY A 34 -9.86 -0.15 8.58
C GLY A 34 -10.14 0.79 9.74
N PRO A 35 -11.24 0.54 10.50
CA PRO A 35 -11.73 1.44 11.53
C PRO A 35 -11.10 1.23 12.91
N SER A 36 -10.29 0.19 13.14
CA SER A 36 -9.77 -0.13 14.46
C SER A 36 -8.91 0.99 15.06
N PRO A 37 -9.08 1.37 16.33
CA PRO A 37 -8.40 2.52 16.94
C PRO A 37 -6.97 2.24 17.41
N VAL A 38 -6.29 1.26 16.83
CA VAL A 38 -4.93 0.85 17.20
C VAL A 38 -3.89 1.88 16.74
N ILE A 39 -4.01 2.34 15.49
CA ILE A 39 -3.23 3.47 14.99
C ILE A 39 -3.98 4.74 15.40
N ASP A 40 -3.30 5.68 16.05
CA ASP A 40 -3.98 6.90 16.47
C ASP A 40 -4.28 7.85 15.28
N ALA A 41 -5.13 8.82 15.57
CA ALA A 41 -5.64 9.75 14.57
C ALA A 41 -4.58 10.71 13.99
N HIS A 42 -3.40 10.83 14.60
CA HIS A 42 -2.27 11.62 14.13
C HIS A 42 -1.31 10.78 13.27
N GLU A 43 -1.01 9.53 13.70
CA GLU A 43 -0.13 8.62 12.95
C GLU A 43 -0.75 8.19 11.62
N ARG A 44 -2.04 7.82 11.62
CA ARG A 44 -2.85 7.44 10.46
C ARG A 44 -2.38 6.27 9.62
N LEU A 45 -1.07 6.08 9.42
CA LEU A 45 -0.49 5.10 8.50
C LEU A 45 0.70 4.42 9.14
N ARG A 46 0.72 3.09 9.16
CA ARG A 46 1.83 2.29 9.67
C ARG A 46 2.20 1.19 8.70
N SER A 47 3.52 0.96 8.52
CA SER A 47 4.05 -0.13 7.68
C SER A 47 4.27 -1.39 8.50
N TYR A 48 4.07 -2.55 7.86
CA TYR A 48 4.27 -3.88 8.44
C TYR A 48 4.99 -4.78 7.45
N SER A 49 5.77 -5.73 7.96
CA SER A 49 6.50 -6.72 7.17
C SER A 49 5.93 -8.12 7.29
N SER A 50 4.97 -8.34 8.19
CA SER A 50 4.35 -9.65 8.40
C SER A 50 2.93 -9.54 8.97
N ALA A 51 2.13 -10.59 8.80
CA ALA A 51 0.84 -10.71 9.46
C ALA A 51 0.99 -10.82 10.99
N THR A 52 2.10 -11.38 11.49
CA THR A 52 2.35 -11.52 12.94
C THR A 52 2.52 -10.16 13.60
N ASP A 53 3.20 -9.21 12.95
CA ASP A 53 3.35 -7.85 13.49
C ASP A 53 2.00 -7.15 13.58
N ILE A 54 1.13 -7.32 12.57
CA ILE A 54 -0.23 -6.78 12.58
C ILE A 54 -1.07 -7.46 13.67
N ALA A 55 -0.95 -8.79 13.85
CA ALA A 55 -1.64 -9.50 14.92
C ALA A 55 -1.22 -9.02 16.30
N SER A 56 0.07 -8.69 16.49
CA SER A 56 0.59 -8.15 17.74
C SER A 56 -0.04 -6.80 18.10
N ASP A 57 -0.23 -5.93 17.10
CA ASP A 57 -0.79 -4.60 17.31
C ASP A 57 -2.33 -4.63 17.39
N PHE A 58 -3.00 -5.35 16.47
CA PHE A 58 -4.45 -5.28 16.27
C PHE A 58 -5.23 -6.43 16.94
N GLY A 59 -4.55 -7.53 17.26
CA GLY A 59 -5.20 -8.78 17.67
C GLY A 59 -5.74 -9.57 16.47
N LEU A 60 -6.10 -10.84 16.73
CA LEU A 60 -6.51 -11.80 15.68
C LEU A 60 -7.93 -11.55 15.14
N ASP A 61 -8.75 -10.81 15.87
CA ASP A 61 -10.14 -10.55 15.50
C ASP A 61 -10.36 -9.27 14.69
N ALA A 62 -9.37 -8.38 14.65
CA ALA A 62 -9.45 -7.12 13.94
C ALA A 62 -9.63 -7.34 12.42
N PRO A 63 -10.48 -6.55 11.75
CA PRO A 63 -10.71 -6.67 10.32
C PRO A 63 -9.45 -6.40 9.49
N GLU A 64 -8.60 -5.48 9.94
CA GLU A 64 -7.32 -5.16 9.30
C GLU A 64 -6.38 -6.36 9.33
N TYR A 65 -6.29 -7.06 10.47
CA TYR A 65 -5.51 -8.29 10.57
C TYR A 65 -6.05 -9.38 9.64
N LYS A 66 -7.38 -9.61 9.65
CA LYS A 66 -8.01 -10.64 8.81
C LYS A 66 -7.75 -10.41 7.32
N ALA A 67 -7.86 -9.17 6.85
CA ALA A 67 -7.53 -8.81 5.46
C ALA A 67 -6.04 -8.97 5.16
N ALA A 68 -5.16 -8.44 6.01
CA ALA A 68 -3.71 -8.53 5.83
C ALA A 68 -3.20 -9.97 5.92
N ASN A 69 -3.79 -10.81 6.79
CA ASN A 69 -3.43 -12.22 6.89
C ASN A 69 -3.65 -12.97 5.57
N LEU A 70 -4.77 -12.72 4.88
CA LEU A 70 -5.02 -13.29 3.54
C LEU A 70 -4.01 -12.83 2.49
N TYR A 71 -3.54 -11.59 2.60
CA TYR A 71 -2.48 -11.06 1.74
C TYR A 71 -1.15 -11.80 1.95
N TYR A 72 -0.75 -12.02 3.22
CA TYR A 72 0.52 -12.66 3.56
C TYR A 72 0.52 -14.19 3.47
N GLN A 73 -0.62 -14.86 3.32
CA GLN A 73 -0.69 -16.33 3.19
C GLN A 73 -0.21 -16.86 1.85
N GLN A 74 0.19 -16.02 0.93
CA GLN A 74 0.66 -16.41 -0.41
C GLN A 74 2.06 -17.04 -0.40
N SER A 75 2.34 -17.88 -1.42
CA SER A 75 3.67 -18.40 -1.71
C SER A 75 4.03 -18.14 -3.18
N PRO A 76 5.06 -17.32 -3.47
CA PRO A 76 5.89 -16.56 -2.52
C PRO A 76 5.07 -15.54 -1.71
N GLN A 77 5.59 -15.15 -0.54
CA GLN A 77 4.96 -14.19 0.34
C GLN A 77 5.30 -12.75 -0.06
N PRO A 78 4.35 -11.80 -0.02
CA PRO A 78 4.64 -10.38 -0.17
C PRO A 78 5.60 -9.84 0.91
N ILE A 79 6.34 -8.78 0.59
CA ILE A 79 7.42 -8.28 1.45
C ILE A 79 6.90 -7.32 2.52
N ASP A 80 5.95 -6.44 2.14
CA ASP A 80 5.45 -5.37 3.00
C ASP A 80 3.97 -5.08 2.77
N SER A 81 3.37 -4.43 3.73
CA SER A 81 2.04 -3.83 3.65
C SER A 81 1.97 -2.56 4.49
N TYR A 82 0.90 -1.83 4.33
CA TYR A 82 0.54 -0.67 5.14
C TYR A 82 -0.84 -0.90 5.74
N VAL A 83 -1.06 -0.43 6.97
CA VAL A 83 -2.39 -0.33 7.57
C VAL A 83 -2.71 1.14 7.78
N GLY A 84 -3.86 1.57 7.25
CA GLY A 84 -4.36 2.92 7.34
C GLY A 84 -5.54 3.00 8.31
N ARG A 85 -5.52 4.00 9.19
CA ARG A 85 -6.62 4.27 10.13
C ARG A 85 -7.72 5.07 9.45
N TRP A 86 -8.93 4.51 9.38
CA TRP A 86 -10.15 5.24 9.05
C TRP A 86 -10.87 5.68 10.33
N VAL A 87 -11.06 6.98 10.51
CA VAL A 87 -11.85 7.52 11.62
C VAL A 87 -13.33 7.43 11.24
N LYS A 88 -13.87 6.20 11.25
CA LYS A 88 -15.28 5.92 10.89
C LYS A 88 -16.24 6.51 11.93
N GLU A 89 -15.81 6.52 13.20
CA GLU A 89 -16.52 7.12 14.32
C GLU A 89 -15.63 8.17 14.97
N ASP A 90 -16.24 9.10 15.72
CA ASP A 90 -15.52 10.13 16.44
C ASP A 90 -14.40 9.53 17.31
N ALA A 91 -13.16 9.98 17.12
CA ALA A 91 -12.00 9.51 17.84
C ALA A 91 -11.72 10.37 19.08
N ALA A 92 -11.34 9.72 20.18
CA ALA A 92 -10.93 10.40 21.40
C ALA A 92 -9.57 11.06 21.26
N GLY A 93 -9.39 12.20 21.92
CA GLY A 93 -8.09 12.80 22.14
C GLY A 93 -7.27 12.03 23.18
N LEU A 94 -5.97 12.00 23.02
CA LEU A 94 -5.08 11.27 23.92
C LEU A 94 -3.75 11.99 24.13
N LEU A 95 -3.06 11.66 25.21
CA LEU A 95 -1.67 11.97 25.45
C LEU A 95 -0.85 10.71 25.31
N ARG A 96 0.03 10.65 24.31
CA ARG A 96 1.09 9.65 24.20
C ARG A 96 2.24 10.06 25.10
N GLY A 97 2.49 9.34 26.18
CA GLY A 97 3.69 9.55 26.99
C GLY A 97 4.97 9.25 26.22
N ALA A 98 6.09 9.75 26.71
CA ALA A 98 7.40 9.39 26.20
C ALA A 98 7.69 7.89 26.31
N ILE A 99 8.50 7.35 25.41
CA ILE A 99 9.01 5.98 25.53
C ILE A 99 9.93 5.93 26.75
N LEU A 100 9.63 5.06 27.70
CA LEU A 100 10.48 4.80 28.84
C LEU A 100 11.56 3.78 28.48
N ASN A 101 12.83 4.11 28.75
CA ASN A 101 13.91 3.15 28.60
C ASN A 101 13.87 2.08 29.70
N PRO A 102 14.62 0.96 29.60
CA PRO A 102 14.58 -0.13 30.57
C PRO A 102 14.86 0.30 32.02
N THR A 103 15.73 1.28 32.23
CA THR A 103 16.03 1.80 33.58
C THR A 103 14.84 2.57 34.15
N GLN A 104 14.15 3.36 33.32
CA GLN A 104 12.94 4.11 33.73
C GLN A 104 11.75 3.18 34.02
N GLN A 105 11.68 2.01 33.40
CA GLN A 105 10.63 1.01 33.61
C GLN A 105 10.79 0.17 34.89
N LEU A 106 11.93 0.30 35.60
CA LEU A 106 12.16 -0.46 36.84
C LEU A 106 11.09 -0.13 37.89
N MET A 107 10.40 -1.16 38.42
CA MET A 107 9.35 -1.00 39.40
C MET A 107 9.79 -0.24 40.66
N ALA A 108 11.09 -0.30 41.02
CA ALA A 108 11.62 0.47 42.15
C ALA A 108 11.43 1.99 42.02
N ASN A 109 11.35 2.52 40.79
CA ASN A 109 11.08 3.94 40.56
C ASN A 109 9.64 4.33 40.91
N PHE A 110 8.71 3.38 40.78
CA PHE A 110 7.29 3.59 41.01
C PHE A 110 6.86 3.19 42.44
N THR A 111 7.33 2.06 42.96
CA THR A 111 6.97 1.58 44.29
C THR A 111 7.45 2.47 45.45
N ALA A 112 8.39 3.39 45.16
CA ALA A 112 8.79 4.42 46.13
C ALA A 112 7.73 5.53 46.34
N VAL A 113 6.73 5.60 45.43
CA VAL A 113 5.65 6.63 45.50
C VAL A 113 4.50 6.12 46.34
N VAL A 114 4.27 6.75 47.48
CA VAL A 114 3.15 6.45 48.41
C VAL A 114 2.08 7.55 48.39
N ASP A 115 2.40 8.74 47.93
CA ASP A 115 1.50 9.90 47.75
C ASP A 115 1.82 10.62 46.46
N GLY A 116 1.49 9.96 45.34
CA GLY A 116 1.68 10.50 44.00
C GLY A 116 0.62 11.51 43.62
N SER A 117 1.04 12.56 42.90
CA SER A 117 0.12 13.60 42.39
C SER A 117 0.58 14.20 41.07
N MET A 118 -0.38 14.68 40.29
CA MET A 118 -0.14 15.47 39.08
C MET A 118 -1.36 16.30 38.70
N LYS A 119 -1.17 17.29 37.86
CA LYS A 119 -2.24 17.98 37.12
C LYS A 119 -2.17 17.59 35.64
N ILE A 120 -3.32 17.42 35.02
CA ILE A 120 -3.45 17.13 33.61
C ILE A 120 -4.73 17.77 33.07
N THR A 121 -4.67 18.36 31.87
CA THR A 121 -5.87 18.92 31.25
C THR A 121 -6.55 17.83 30.41
N VAL A 122 -7.84 17.60 30.65
CA VAL A 122 -8.68 16.70 29.86
C VAL A 122 -9.89 17.51 29.37
N ASP A 123 -10.08 17.54 28.05
CA ASP A 123 -11.19 18.27 27.40
C ASP A 123 -11.31 19.73 27.88
N GLY A 124 -10.18 20.43 27.89
CA GLY A 124 -10.09 21.82 28.31
C GLY A 124 -10.19 22.06 29.83
N THR A 125 -10.42 21.02 30.64
CA THR A 125 -10.55 21.13 32.10
C THR A 125 -9.34 20.54 32.80
N VAL A 126 -8.69 21.33 33.67
CA VAL A 126 -7.60 20.83 34.52
C VAL A 126 -8.14 19.84 35.54
N LYS A 127 -7.60 18.64 35.55
CA LYS A 127 -7.87 17.58 36.52
C LYS A 127 -6.66 17.46 37.45
N THR A 128 -6.92 17.32 38.75
CA THR A 128 -5.89 17.07 39.75
C THR A 128 -6.01 15.65 40.21
N VAL A 129 -4.94 14.87 40.03
CA VAL A 129 -4.77 13.50 40.54
C VAL A 129 -3.97 13.61 41.82
N THR A 130 -4.43 13.00 42.90
CA THR A 130 -3.77 13.02 44.22
C THR A 130 -3.95 11.68 44.96
N GLY A 131 -3.04 11.40 45.89
CA GLY A 131 -3.12 10.21 46.76
C GLY A 131 -2.95 8.92 45.96
N VAL A 132 -2.06 8.92 44.95
CA VAL A 132 -1.71 7.72 44.18
C VAL A 132 -0.63 6.97 44.94
N ASP A 133 -0.97 5.76 45.39
CA ASP A 133 -0.03 4.86 46.07
C ASP A 133 0.30 3.66 45.17
N TRP A 134 1.56 3.55 44.81
CA TRP A 134 2.11 2.48 43.98
C TRP A 134 2.93 1.46 44.78
N SER A 135 3.03 1.60 46.10
CA SER A 135 3.90 0.75 46.92
C SER A 135 3.61 -0.75 46.82
N ALA A 136 2.38 -1.12 46.51
CA ALA A 136 1.95 -2.52 46.35
C ALA A 136 1.93 -2.99 44.90
N GLU A 137 2.26 -2.12 43.92
CA GLU A 137 2.17 -2.50 42.51
C GLU A 137 3.38 -3.32 42.07
N THR A 138 3.12 -4.34 41.25
CA THR A 138 4.14 -5.30 40.79
C THR A 138 4.54 -5.13 39.29
N ASN A 139 3.77 -4.32 38.59
CA ASN A 139 4.00 -4.06 37.15
C ASN A 139 3.41 -2.72 36.72
N LEU A 140 3.80 -2.25 35.53
CA LEU A 140 3.38 -0.93 35.02
C LEU A 140 1.91 -0.85 34.59
N ASN A 141 1.23 -1.98 34.35
CA ASN A 141 -0.22 -2.00 34.18
C ASN A 141 -0.95 -1.64 35.49
N GLY A 142 -0.47 -2.15 36.63
CA GLY A 142 -0.95 -1.76 37.93
C GLY A 142 -0.74 -0.28 38.25
N VAL A 143 0.45 0.24 37.93
CA VAL A 143 0.75 1.70 37.99
C VAL A 143 -0.28 2.50 37.19
N ALA A 144 -0.56 2.11 35.93
CA ALA A 144 -1.55 2.77 35.09
C ALA A 144 -2.96 2.72 35.71
N ALA A 145 -3.38 1.55 36.22
CA ALA A 145 -4.68 1.36 36.81
C ALA A 145 -4.93 2.28 38.01
N ARG A 146 -3.94 2.44 38.93
CA ARG A 146 -4.06 3.36 40.08
C ARG A 146 -4.28 4.83 39.69
N VAL A 147 -3.64 5.25 38.57
CA VAL A 147 -3.89 6.60 38.04
C VAL A 147 -5.26 6.70 37.41
N ALA A 148 -5.70 5.68 36.66
CA ALA A 148 -7.03 5.62 36.06
C ALA A 148 -8.15 5.69 37.09
N ASP A 149 -7.99 5.06 38.24
CA ASP A 149 -8.95 5.11 39.38
C ASP A 149 -9.17 6.55 39.87
N LYS A 150 -8.16 7.39 39.81
CA LYS A 150 -8.23 8.81 40.26
C LYS A 150 -8.60 9.76 39.09
N LEU A 151 -8.29 9.40 37.87
CA LEU A 151 -8.58 10.20 36.67
C LEU A 151 -9.83 9.68 35.95
N THR A 152 -10.99 9.87 36.55
CA THR A 152 -12.25 9.28 36.08
C THR A 152 -12.73 9.74 34.71
N THR A 153 -12.18 10.86 34.17
CA THR A 153 -12.52 11.46 32.88
C THR A 153 -11.69 10.90 31.71
N ALA A 154 -10.66 10.10 32.01
CA ALA A 154 -9.80 9.49 31.02
C ALA A 154 -9.50 8.03 31.39
N THR A 155 -9.04 7.25 30.42
CA THR A 155 -8.42 5.94 30.64
C THR A 155 -6.91 6.10 30.65
N VAL A 156 -6.21 5.24 31.40
CA VAL A 156 -4.75 5.21 31.48
C VAL A 156 -4.31 3.78 31.26
N ILE A 157 -3.41 3.57 30.28
CA ILE A 157 -2.87 2.25 29.98
C ILE A 157 -1.34 2.31 29.84
N TRP A 158 -0.69 1.18 30.08
CA TRP A 158 0.69 0.91 29.73
C TRP A 158 0.71 0.01 28.49
N ASN A 159 1.35 0.43 27.39
CA ASN A 159 1.37 -0.30 26.13
C ASN A 159 2.65 -1.14 25.89
N GLY A 160 3.44 -1.38 26.95
CA GLY A 160 4.71 -2.08 26.86
C GLY A 160 5.93 -1.17 26.65
N SER A 161 5.74 0.10 26.28
CA SER A 161 6.82 1.07 26.07
C SER A 161 6.56 2.45 26.69
N ARG A 162 5.30 2.85 26.85
CA ARG A 162 4.87 4.16 27.35
C ARG A 162 3.50 4.11 27.99
N PHE A 163 3.17 5.09 28.80
CA PHE A 163 1.81 5.33 29.27
C PHE A 163 1.03 6.13 28.22
N ILE A 164 -0.24 5.79 28.06
CA ILE A 164 -1.19 6.49 27.19
C ILE A 164 -2.40 6.89 28.03
N ILE A 165 -2.75 8.17 27.98
CA ILE A 165 -3.95 8.70 28.63
C ILE A 165 -4.93 9.12 27.55
N THR A 166 -6.11 8.50 27.51
CA THR A 166 -7.13 8.76 26.48
C THR A 166 -8.38 9.32 27.15
N SER A 167 -8.88 10.46 26.65
CA SER A 167 -10.15 11.02 27.10
C SER A 167 -11.30 10.02 26.89
N LYS A 168 -12.32 10.09 27.77
CA LYS A 168 -13.55 9.33 27.59
C LYS A 168 -14.56 10.00 26.66
N THR A 169 -14.33 11.27 26.29
CA THR A 169 -15.08 11.93 25.23
C THR A 169 -14.44 11.69 23.86
N THR A 170 -15.18 11.90 22.79
CA THR A 170 -14.73 11.73 21.42
C THR A 170 -15.01 12.98 20.59
N GLY A 171 -14.48 13.02 19.36
CA GLY A 171 -14.68 14.11 18.42
C GLY A 171 -13.64 15.21 18.52
N ALA A 172 -13.77 16.24 17.72
CA ALA A 172 -12.78 17.29 17.53
C ALA A 172 -12.47 18.12 18.79
N ALA A 173 -13.38 18.14 19.78
CA ALA A 173 -13.19 18.85 21.03
C ALA A 173 -12.46 18.00 22.11
N SER A 174 -12.34 16.70 21.88
CA SER A 174 -11.67 15.79 22.80
C SER A 174 -10.16 15.98 22.77
N ALA A 175 -9.53 16.20 23.94
CA ALA A 175 -8.10 16.46 24.04
C ALA A 175 -7.54 16.06 25.40
N VAL A 176 -6.28 15.62 25.42
CA VAL A 176 -5.52 15.42 26.66
C VAL A 176 -4.21 16.18 26.53
N GLY A 177 -4.00 17.16 27.41
CA GLY A 177 -2.80 17.98 27.49
C GLY A 177 -1.68 17.28 28.27
N TYR A 178 -0.53 17.95 28.37
CA TYR A 178 0.61 17.46 29.14
C TYR A 178 0.30 17.35 30.65
N GLY A 179 0.96 16.39 31.31
CA GLY A 179 1.04 16.31 32.74
C GLY A 179 1.96 17.40 33.31
N SER A 180 1.67 17.82 34.52
CA SER A 180 2.50 18.79 35.28
C SER A 180 2.42 18.51 36.77
N ALA A 181 3.40 19.04 37.53
CA ALA A 181 3.42 18.90 38.96
C ALA A 181 2.19 19.54 39.64
N ASN A 182 1.73 18.91 40.72
CA ASN A 182 0.77 19.49 41.64
C ASN A 182 1.53 20.24 42.76
N THR A 183 0.80 20.98 43.59
CA THR A 183 1.37 21.72 44.72
C THR A 183 1.80 20.84 45.88
N THR A 184 1.24 19.62 45.97
CA THR A 184 1.49 18.64 47.07
C THR A 184 1.66 17.24 46.49
N GLY A 185 2.34 16.36 47.22
CA GLY A 185 2.63 14.99 46.81
C GLY A 185 3.81 14.85 45.85
N THR A 186 4.21 13.63 45.55
CA THR A 186 5.30 13.33 44.60
C THR A 186 4.78 13.50 43.15
N ASP A 187 5.49 14.27 42.33
CA ASP A 187 5.12 14.46 40.93
C ASP A 187 5.28 13.15 40.14
N ILE A 188 4.16 12.57 39.71
CA ILE A 188 4.12 11.33 38.92
C ILE A 188 4.15 11.60 37.41
N SER A 189 3.93 12.84 36.97
CA SER A 189 3.91 13.15 35.54
C SER A 189 5.25 12.92 34.87
N VAL A 190 6.35 13.21 35.57
CA VAL A 190 7.74 12.98 35.12
C VAL A 190 8.04 11.48 35.06
N LEU A 191 7.69 10.72 36.11
CA LEU A 191 7.94 9.27 36.18
C LEU A 191 7.20 8.51 35.08
N MET A 192 5.99 8.94 34.75
CA MET A 192 5.18 8.35 33.67
C MET A 192 5.55 8.87 32.28
N GLY A 193 6.52 9.83 32.16
CA GLY A 193 6.90 10.41 30.89
C GLY A 193 5.80 11.22 30.20
N LEU A 194 4.91 11.89 30.98
CA LEU A 194 3.75 12.62 30.48
C LEU A 194 3.98 14.10 30.22
N ILE A 195 5.21 14.58 30.39
CA ILE A 195 5.58 15.98 30.22
C ILE A 195 6.19 16.24 28.83
N GLU A 196 6.06 17.46 28.33
CA GLU A 196 6.57 17.88 27.03
C GLU A 196 8.08 17.66 26.88
N SER A 197 8.85 18.05 27.90
CA SER A 197 10.31 17.90 27.88
C SER A 197 10.80 16.45 27.87
N ALA A 198 9.97 15.48 28.24
CA ALA A 198 10.27 14.06 28.10
C ALA A 198 9.97 13.51 26.70
N GLY A 199 9.27 14.27 25.86
CA GLY A 199 8.84 13.85 24.53
C GLY A 199 7.43 13.24 24.47
N ALA A 200 6.59 13.56 25.46
CA ALA A 200 5.16 13.25 25.36
C ALA A 200 4.51 13.99 24.17
N LEU A 201 3.47 13.43 23.58
CA LEU A 201 2.78 14.01 22.43
C LEU A 201 1.25 13.98 22.63
N PRO A 202 0.59 15.15 22.79
CA PRO A 202 -0.86 15.24 22.72
C PRO A 202 -1.35 14.95 21.30
N VAL A 203 -2.35 14.10 21.18
CA VAL A 203 -3.05 13.80 19.93
C VAL A 203 -4.49 14.28 20.08
N GLN A 204 -4.87 15.23 19.24
CA GLN A 204 -6.22 15.78 19.22
C GLN A 204 -7.22 14.73 18.77
N GLY A 205 -8.39 14.67 19.41
CA GLY A 205 -9.53 13.90 18.93
C GLY A 205 -10.02 14.41 17.56
N LEU A 206 -10.64 13.55 16.80
CA LEU A 206 -11.16 13.87 15.47
C LEU A 206 -12.63 13.50 15.37
N ALA A 207 -13.41 14.33 14.65
CA ALA A 207 -14.71 13.93 14.17
C ALA A 207 -14.59 12.82 13.14
N SER A 208 -15.61 12.00 13.04
CA SER A 208 -15.74 10.97 12.01
C SER A 208 -15.61 11.54 10.61
N GLU A 209 -15.09 10.75 9.70
CA GLU A 209 -14.86 11.13 8.32
C GLU A 209 -15.41 10.08 7.36
N THR A 210 -15.75 10.51 6.13
CA THR A 210 -16.10 9.57 5.08
C THR A 210 -14.89 8.74 4.67
N ILE A 211 -15.11 7.53 4.17
CA ILE A 211 -14.01 6.69 3.67
C ILE A 211 -13.22 7.38 2.56
N GLN A 212 -13.90 8.12 1.69
CA GLN A 212 -13.25 8.90 0.63
C GLN A 212 -12.28 9.94 1.21
N ALA A 213 -12.71 10.73 2.20
CA ALA A 213 -11.85 11.72 2.86
C ALA A 213 -10.63 11.06 3.55
N CYS A 214 -10.83 9.88 4.14
CA CYS A 214 -9.73 9.09 4.70
C CYS A 214 -8.71 8.71 3.64
N ILE A 215 -9.16 8.14 2.50
CA ILE A 215 -8.25 7.69 1.44
C ILE A 215 -7.49 8.86 0.81
N TYR A 216 -8.11 10.02 0.62
CA TYR A 216 -7.41 11.24 0.18
C TYR A 216 -6.26 11.58 1.10
N LYS A 217 -6.49 11.61 2.42
CA LYS A 217 -5.43 11.89 3.41
C LYS A 217 -4.31 10.85 3.38
N LEU A 218 -4.65 9.56 3.29
CA LEU A 218 -3.65 8.49 3.22
C LEU A 218 -2.86 8.51 1.90
N ALA A 219 -3.47 8.96 0.81
CA ALA A 219 -2.82 9.15 -0.48
C ALA A 219 -1.82 10.31 -0.44
N ASP A 220 -2.18 11.42 0.20
CA ASP A 220 -1.29 12.57 0.41
C ASP A 220 -0.10 12.23 1.34
N MET A 221 -0.34 11.39 2.36
CA MET A 221 0.70 10.98 3.32
C MET A 221 1.76 10.07 2.71
N SER A 222 1.40 9.23 1.73
CA SER A 222 2.33 8.25 1.16
C SER A 222 1.99 7.83 -0.25
N THR A 223 3.00 7.87 -1.13
CA THR A 223 2.94 7.32 -2.48
C THR A 223 3.44 5.87 -2.56
N ARG A 224 3.81 5.25 -1.43
CA ARG A 224 4.50 3.96 -1.40
C ARG A 224 3.60 2.76 -1.61
N TRP A 225 2.33 2.83 -1.25
CA TRP A 225 1.38 1.75 -1.48
C TRP A 225 0.83 1.79 -2.92
N TYR A 226 0.59 0.59 -3.46
CA TYR A 226 0.06 0.41 -4.81
C TYR A 226 -1.37 -0.15 -4.79
N GLY A 227 -1.62 -1.22 -4.03
CA GLY A 227 -2.94 -1.80 -3.85
C GLY A 227 -3.69 -1.22 -2.67
N LEU A 228 -5.01 -1.18 -2.75
CA LEU A 228 -5.90 -0.76 -1.68
C LEU A 228 -6.98 -1.83 -1.45
N VAL A 229 -7.23 -2.18 -0.20
CA VAL A 229 -8.44 -2.88 0.24
C VAL A 229 -9.00 -2.21 1.48
N ILE A 230 -10.32 -2.23 1.64
CA ILE A 230 -10.97 -1.70 2.83
C ILE A 230 -11.42 -2.86 3.71
N ALA A 231 -10.91 -2.86 4.94
CA ALA A 231 -11.21 -3.88 5.94
C ALA A 231 -12.48 -3.52 6.73
N ASP A 232 -13.55 -3.24 5.99
CA ASP A 232 -14.89 -2.99 6.54
C ASP A 232 -15.94 -3.58 5.61
N PRO A 233 -16.62 -4.67 6.00
CA PRO A 233 -17.64 -5.31 5.16
C PRO A 233 -18.96 -4.52 5.06
N SER A 234 -19.10 -3.43 5.82
CA SER A 234 -20.34 -2.63 5.86
C SER A 234 -20.34 -1.44 4.89
N LEU A 235 -19.35 -1.36 3.96
CA LEU A 235 -19.31 -0.32 2.95
C LEU A 235 -20.57 -0.34 2.08
N SER A 236 -21.15 0.84 1.84
CA SER A 236 -22.22 1.01 0.86
C SER A 236 -21.66 0.96 -0.58
N ASP A 237 -22.50 0.63 -1.55
CA ASP A 237 -22.14 0.72 -2.97
C ASP A 237 -21.64 2.13 -3.36
N ALA A 238 -22.22 3.17 -2.76
CA ALA A 238 -21.82 4.56 -2.99
C ALA A 238 -20.37 4.80 -2.51
N ASP A 239 -20.00 4.27 -1.35
CA ASP A 239 -18.62 4.36 -0.83
C ASP A 239 -17.64 3.61 -1.76
N VAL A 240 -17.99 2.39 -2.18
CA VAL A 240 -17.16 1.59 -3.09
C VAL A 240 -16.95 2.33 -4.41
N ILE A 241 -17.99 2.91 -5.01
CA ILE A 241 -17.91 3.69 -6.25
C ILE A 241 -17.06 4.95 -6.06
N SER A 242 -17.21 5.65 -4.92
CA SER A 242 -16.40 6.85 -4.63
C SER A 242 -14.91 6.55 -4.53
N ILE A 243 -14.56 5.42 -3.89
CA ILE A 243 -13.18 4.93 -3.81
C ILE A 243 -12.65 4.57 -5.20
N ALA A 244 -13.43 3.80 -5.97
CA ALA A 244 -13.06 3.40 -7.34
C ALA A 244 -12.82 4.61 -8.24
N SER A 245 -13.68 5.63 -8.13
CA SER A 245 -13.56 6.90 -8.87
C SER A 245 -12.29 7.66 -8.50
N PHE A 246 -11.96 7.74 -7.22
CA PHE A 246 -10.71 8.36 -6.76
C PHE A 246 -9.49 7.63 -7.32
N ILE A 247 -9.42 6.31 -7.14
CA ILE A 247 -8.30 5.49 -7.62
C ILE A 247 -8.15 5.58 -9.16
N GLN A 248 -9.27 5.71 -9.88
CA GLN A 248 -9.25 5.89 -11.33
C GLN A 248 -8.65 7.23 -11.76
N SER A 249 -8.87 8.30 -11.00
CA SER A 249 -8.43 9.66 -11.32
C SER A 249 -7.10 10.07 -10.68
N ASP A 250 -6.53 9.23 -9.82
CA ASP A 250 -5.28 9.52 -9.10
C ASP A 250 -4.09 9.55 -10.08
N ASP A 251 -3.29 10.60 -10.03
CA ASP A 251 -2.06 10.74 -10.82
C ASP A 251 -0.98 9.71 -10.41
N VAL A 252 -1.04 9.22 -9.18
CA VAL A 252 -0.20 8.13 -8.69
C VAL A 252 -0.87 6.80 -9.03
N SER A 253 -0.24 6.01 -9.91
CA SER A 253 -0.77 4.69 -10.29
C SER A 253 -1.06 3.83 -9.07
N ARG A 254 -2.35 3.48 -8.86
CA ARG A 254 -2.85 2.62 -7.77
C ARG A 254 -3.94 1.72 -8.30
N VAL A 255 -4.24 0.66 -7.56
CA VAL A 255 -5.36 -0.26 -7.85
C VAL A 255 -6.18 -0.50 -6.59
N TYR A 256 -7.49 -0.68 -6.75
CA TYR A 256 -8.43 -0.98 -5.68
C TYR A 256 -9.01 -2.39 -5.85
N GLY A 257 -9.02 -3.18 -4.78
CA GLY A 257 -9.67 -4.49 -4.71
C GLY A 257 -10.87 -4.44 -3.79
N HIS A 258 -12.04 -4.76 -4.33
CA HIS A 258 -13.28 -4.89 -3.58
C HIS A 258 -13.76 -6.34 -3.57
N THR A 259 -14.26 -6.81 -2.42
CA THR A 259 -14.92 -8.13 -2.32
C THR A 259 -16.40 -7.93 -2.12
N THR A 260 -17.21 -8.55 -2.98
CA THR A 260 -18.67 -8.59 -2.82
C THR A 260 -19.12 -9.97 -2.34
N GLN A 261 -20.06 -9.98 -1.38
CA GLN A 261 -20.72 -11.19 -0.88
C GLN A 261 -22.17 -11.28 -1.32
N VAL A 262 -22.63 -10.32 -2.15
CA VAL A 262 -24.04 -10.20 -2.54
C VAL A 262 -24.39 -11.22 -3.61
N THR A 263 -25.37 -12.08 -3.32
CA THR A 263 -25.78 -13.18 -4.23
C THR A 263 -26.38 -12.70 -5.54
N SER A 264 -26.87 -11.44 -5.63
CA SER A 264 -27.33 -10.85 -6.90
C SER A 264 -26.20 -10.72 -7.94
N ALA A 265 -24.93 -10.76 -7.53
CA ALA A 265 -23.81 -10.85 -8.47
C ALA A 265 -23.80 -12.16 -9.29
N LEU A 266 -24.40 -13.23 -8.75
CA LEU A 266 -24.50 -14.54 -9.39
C LEU A 266 -25.64 -14.64 -10.41
N ASP A 267 -26.48 -13.62 -10.52
CA ASP A 267 -27.65 -13.58 -11.41
C ASP A 267 -27.35 -12.68 -12.62
N ALA A 268 -27.48 -13.24 -13.82
CA ALA A 268 -27.21 -12.54 -15.07
C ALA A 268 -28.25 -11.46 -15.39
N ASP A 269 -29.47 -11.58 -14.87
CA ASP A 269 -30.59 -10.67 -15.14
C ASP A 269 -30.59 -9.46 -14.18
N ILE A 270 -29.72 -9.48 -13.15
CA ILE A 270 -29.57 -8.37 -12.20
C ILE A 270 -28.33 -7.56 -12.56
N ASP A 271 -28.50 -6.26 -12.83
CA ASP A 271 -27.43 -5.30 -13.16
C ASP A 271 -27.25 -4.21 -12.09
N THR A 272 -27.99 -4.29 -10.99
CA THR A 272 -27.98 -3.31 -9.91
C THR A 272 -26.99 -3.64 -8.79
N ASP A 273 -26.31 -4.78 -8.86
CA ASP A 273 -25.24 -5.17 -7.95
C ASP A 273 -23.94 -4.34 -8.19
N ILE A 274 -23.05 -4.34 -7.20
CA ILE A 274 -21.84 -3.52 -7.25
C ILE A 274 -20.90 -3.90 -8.40
N ALA A 275 -20.78 -5.19 -8.76
CA ALA A 275 -19.91 -5.62 -9.85
C ALA A 275 -20.41 -5.06 -11.19
N SER A 276 -21.73 -5.13 -11.44
CA SER A 276 -22.37 -4.55 -12.62
C SER A 276 -22.19 -3.02 -12.70
N LYS A 277 -22.34 -2.32 -11.58
CA LYS A 277 -22.12 -0.85 -11.51
C LYS A 277 -20.69 -0.46 -11.83
N LEU A 278 -19.70 -1.17 -11.25
CA LEU A 278 -18.27 -0.90 -11.48
C LEU A 278 -17.89 -1.21 -12.94
N LYS A 279 -18.43 -2.28 -13.52
CA LYS A 279 -18.24 -2.61 -14.94
C LYS A 279 -18.85 -1.54 -15.84
N ALA A 280 -20.07 -1.10 -15.58
CA ALA A 280 -20.76 -0.06 -16.38
C ALA A 280 -19.95 1.24 -16.39
N ALA A 281 -19.31 1.60 -15.28
CA ALA A 281 -18.41 2.74 -15.15
C ALA A 281 -17.03 2.53 -15.81
N LYS A 282 -16.71 1.31 -16.26
CA LYS A 282 -15.45 0.94 -16.93
C LYS A 282 -14.19 1.28 -16.14
N TYR A 283 -14.22 1.08 -14.82
CA TYR A 283 -13.04 1.33 -13.99
C TYR A 283 -11.90 0.38 -14.34
N SER A 284 -10.81 0.91 -14.88
CA SER A 284 -9.62 0.15 -15.28
C SER A 284 -8.62 -0.07 -14.14
N ARG A 285 -8.87 0.55 -12.97
CA ARG A 285 -8.01 0.47 -11.77
C ARG A 285 -8.70 -0.17 -10.58
N THR A 286 -9.89 -0.74 -10.79
CA THR A 286 -10.63 -1.46 -9.76
C THR A 286 -10.85 -2.91 -10.19
N LEU A 287 -10.60 -3.84 -9.25
CA LEU A 287 -10.85 -5.26 -9.36
C LEU A 287 -11.95 -5.62 -8.37
N VAL A 288 -12.97 -6.35 -8.81
CA VAL A 288 -14.01 -6.88 -7.93
C VAL A 288 -13.93 -8.41 -7.89
N GLN A 289 -14.08 -8.99 -6.70
CA GLN A 289 -14.14 -10.43 -6.49
C GLN A 289 -15.40 -10.81 -5.72
N TYR A 290 -16.06 -11.86 -6.17
CA TYR A 290 -17.12 -12.52 -5.40
C TYR A 290 -16.50 -13.56 -4.46
N SER A 291 -16.93 -13.53 -3.19
CA SER A 291 -16.69 -14.62 -2.24
C SER A 291 -17.82 -14.70 -1.22
N SER A 292 -18.48 -15.85 -1.11
CA SER A 292 -19.57 -16.06 -0.16
C SER A 292 -19.09 -16.10 1.30
N ALA A 293 -17.86 -16.57 1.52
CA ALA A 293 -17.33 -16.86 2.85
C ALA A 293 -16.45 -15.74 3.43
N SER A 294 -15.74 -14.98 2.59
CA SER A 294 -14.78 -13.98 3.08
C SER A 294 -15.06 -12.59 2.49
N PRO A 295 -15.23 -11.56 3.34
CA PRO A 295 -15.37 -10.17 2.86
C PRO A 295 -14.06 -9.55 2.40
N TYR A 296 -12.92 -10.25 2.50
CA TYR A 296 -11.60 -9.71 2.20
C TYR A 296 -10.84 -10.52 1.14
N ALA A 297 -11.55 -11.30 0.31
CA ALA A 297 -10.94 -12.19 -0.67
C ALA A 297 -10.02 -11.46 -1.66
N ALA A 298 -10.32 -10.23 -2.05
CA ALA A 298 -9.48 -9.42 -2.93
C ALA A 298 -8.07 -9.17 -2.36
N ALA A 299 -7.89 -9.16 -1.05
CA ALA A 299 -6.56 -9.04 -0.43
C ALA A 299 -5.68 -10.26 -0.75
N SER A 300 -6.25 -11.46 -0.84
CA SER A 300 -5.55 -12.69 -1.24
C SER A 300 -5.11 -12.64 -2.71
N ILE A 301 -5.93 -12.09 -3.63
CA ILE A 301 -5.52 -11.86 -5.03
C ILE A 301 -4.30 -10.94 -5.07
N PHE A 302 -4.35 -9.81 -4.38
CA PHE A 302 -3.22 -8.88 -4.33
C PHE A 302 -1.98 -9.50 -3.68
N GLY A 303 -2.16 -10.36 -2.67
CA GLY A 303 -1.05 -11.10 -2.09
C GLY A 303 -0.25 -11.89 -3.12
N ARG A 304 -0.91 -12.53 -4.08
CA ARG A 304 -0.22 -13.25 -5.16
C ARG A 304 0.31 -12.32 -6.25
N ALA A 305 -0.49 -11.34 -6.65
CA ALA A 305 -0.13 -10.39 -7.70
C ALA A 305 1.13 -9.59 -7.33
N PHE A 306 1.25 -9.16 -6.09
CA PHE A 306 2.30 -8.26 -5.62
C PHE A 306 3.64 -8.94 -5.31
N THR A 307 3.72 -10.26 -5.54
CA THR A 307 4.98 -10.99 -5.48
C THR A 307 5.74 -10.99 -6.81
N VAL A 308 5.24 -10.33 -7.84
CA VAL A 308 5.92 -10.23 -9.14
C VAL A 308 7.20 -9.42 -9.01
N ASN A 309 8.32 -10.04 -9.36
CA ASN A 309 9.62 -9.36 -9.43
C ASN A 309 9.89 -8.88 -10.86
N PHE A 310 9.53 -7.65 -11.17
CA PHE A 310 9.73 -7.08 -12.51
C PHE A 310 11.19 -6.93 -12.94
N ASN A 311 12.16 -7.08 -12.03
CA ASN A 311 13.58 -7.11 -12.36
C ASN A 311 14.10 -8.52 -12.69
N GLY A 312 13.25 -9.54 -12.55
CA GLY A 312 13.58 -10.93 -12.87
C GLY A 312 13.43 -11.26 -14.36
N ASN A 313 13.70 -12.51 -14.69
CA ASN A 313 13.55 -13.06 -16.05
C ASN A 313 12.31 -13.97 -16.08
N ASN A 314 11.36 -13.72 -16.99
CA ASN A 314 10.08 -14.44 -17.11
C ASN A 314 9.32 -14.53 -15.79
N THR A 315 9.16 -13.39 -15.11
CA THR A 315 8.57 -13.31 -13.77
C THR A 315 7.14 -12.77 -13.75
N THR A 316 6.65 -12.21 -14.86
CA THR A 316 5.24 -11.80 -14.97
C THR A 316 4.33 -13.01 -14.91
N ILE A 317 3.14 -12.81 -14.33
CA ILE A 317 2.17 -13.89 -14.09
C ILE A 317 0.80 -13.45 -14.56
N THR A 318 -0.05 -14.38 -14.99
CA THR A 318 -1.48 -14.13 -15.00
C THR A 318 -2.12 -14.58 -13.69
N LEU A 319 -3.23 -13.96 -13.29
CA LEU A 319 -3.98 -14.34 -12.07
C LEU A 319 -4.82 -15.61 -12.30
N LYS A 320 -5.29 -15.84 -13.53
CA LYS A 320 -5.98 -17.11 -13.86
C LYS A 320 -5.07 -18.29 -13.52
N PHE A 321 -5.65 -19.37 -13.03
CA PHE A 321 -4.96 -20.59 -12.54
C PHE A 321 -4.18 -20.42 -11.23
N LYS A 322 -4.24 -19.25 -10.57
CA LYS A 322 -3.61 -19.08 -9.25
C LYS A 322 -4.56 -19.53 -8.15
N GLN A 323 -3.94 -19.89 -7.01
CA GLN A 323 -4.65 -20.30 -5.80
C GLN A 323 -4.85 -19.10 -4.87
N GLN A 324 -5.86 -19.19 -3.99
CA GLN A 324 -6.11 -18.23 -2.93
C GLN A 324 -6.08 -18.92 -1.56
N PRO A 325 -4.90 -19.11 -0.96
CA PRO A 325 -4.81 -19.62 0.40
C PRO A 325 -5.67 -18.81 1.37
N GLY A 326 -6.35 -19.50 2.28
CA GLY A 326 -7.25 -18.87 3.26
C GLY A 326 -8.64 -18.49 2.72
N ILE A 327 -8.89 -18.65 1.42
CA ILE A 327 -10.21 -18.44 0.82
C ILE A 327 -10.84 -19.78 0.47
N THR A 328 -12.08 -19.97 0.90
CA THR A 328 -12.89 -21.14 0.48
C THR A 328 -13.30 -20.95 -0.98
N ALA A 329 -13.00 -21.95 -1.80
CA ALA A 329 -13.40 -21.93 -3.19
C ALA A 329 -14.91 -22.09 -3.34
N GLU A 330 -15.50 -21.30 -4.24
CA GLU A 330 -16.92 -21.35 -4.53
C GLU A 330 -17.28 -22.59 -5.36
N SER A 331 -18.44 -23.17 -5.06
CA SER A 331 -19.06 -24.22 -5.89
C SER A 331 -20.23 -23.61 -6.65
N LEU A 332 -19.98 -23.24 -7.91
CA LEU A 332 -20.93 -22.50 -8.74
C LEU A 332 -21.51 -23.37 -9.86
N SER A 333 -22.75 -23.11 -10.22
CA SER A 333 -23.30 -23.60 -11.49
C SER A 333 -22.65 -22.86 -12.67
N GLN A 334 -22.72 -23.45 -13.87
CA GLN A 334 -22.20 -22.83 -15.08
C GLN A 334 -22.86 -21.47 -15.36
N SER A 335 -24.16 -21.33 -15.09
CA SER A 335 -24.87 -20.05 -15.26
C SER A 335 -24.37 -18.97 -14.31
N GLN A 336 -24.11 -19.29 -13.04
CA GLN A 336 -23.54 -18.37 -12.05
C GLN A 336 -22.12 -17.96 -12.42
N ALA A 337 -21.28 -18.89 -12.84
CA ALA A 337 -19.93 -18.59 -13.32
C ALA A 337 -19.96 -17.68 -14.55
N ASN A 338 -20.88 -17.92 -15.49
CA ASN A 338 -21.07 -17.06 -16.66
C ASN A 338 -21.58 -15.66 -16.29
N ALA A 339 -22.47 -15.54 -15.28
CA ALA A 339 -22.94 -14.26 -14.79
C ALA A 339 -21.78 -13.44 -14.21
N LEU A 340 -20.96 -14.02 -13.34
CA LEU A 340 -19.77 -13.35 -12.80
C LEU A 340 -18.80 -12.92 -13.90
N LYS A 341 -18.52 -13.81 -14.86
CA LYS A 341 -17.66 -13.50 -16.01
C LYS A 341 -18.24 -12.36 -16.85
N ALA A 342 -19.54 -12.37 -17.12
CA ALA A 342 -20.22 -11.30 -17.85
C ALA A 342 -20.14 -9.94 -17.12
N LYS A 343 -20.00 -9.93 -15.80
CA LYS A 343 -19.87 -8.73 -14.94
C LYS A 343 -18.42 -8.31 -14.68
N ASN A 344 -17.42 -8.96 -15.27
CA ASN A 344 -16.00 -8.81 -14.97
C ASN A 344 -15.71 -8.99 -13.46
N CYS A 345 -16.47 -9.86 -12.80
CA CYS A 345 -16.34 -10.17 -11.39
C CYS A 345 -15.49 -11.43 -11.23
N ASN A 346 -14.36 -11.30 -10.56
CA ASN A 346 -13.46 -12.43 -10.32
C ASN A 346 -14.02 -13.34 -9.24
N VAL A 347 -13.61 -14.60 -9.26
CA VAL A 347 -14.01 -15.61 -8.28
C VAL A 347 -12.93 -16.67 -8.12
N PHE A 348 -12.78 -17.21 -6.91
CA PHE A 348 -12.00 -18.41 -6.66
C PHE A 348 -12.97 -19.59 -6.66
N VAL A 349 -12.87 -20.47 -7.66
CA VAL A 349 -13.92 -21.44 -7.98
C VAL A 349 -13.36 -22.85 -8.17
N ASN A 350 -14.11 -23.85 -7.69
CA ASN A 350 -13.82 -25.28 -7.90
C ASN A 350 -14.15 -25.71 -9.32
N TYR A 351 -13.33 -26.61 -9.85
CA TYR A 351 -13.53 -27.36 -11.08
C TYR A 351 -13.81 -28.84 -10.79
N ASP A 352 -14.33 -29.57 -11.75
CA ASP A 352 -14.72 -30.98 -11.63
C ASP A 352 -13.55 -31.97 -11.47
N ASN A 353 -12.32 -31.48 -11.60
CA ASN A 353 -11.09 -32.23 -11.38
C ASN A 353 -10.47 -32.01 -9.98
N ASP A 354 -11.27 -31.60 -9.00
CA ASP A 354 -10.86 -31.30 -7.63
C ASP A 354 -9.78 -30.21 -7.51
N THR A 355 -9.70 -29.30 -8.50
CA THR A 355 -8.85 -28.12 -8.43
C THR A 355 -9.66 -26.84 -8.25
N ALA A 356 -9.06 -25.85 -7.59
CA ALA A 356 -9.66 -24.52 -7.46
C ALA A 356 -8.70 -23.47 -8.01
N ILE A 357 -9.21 -22.52 -8.78
CA ILE A 357 -8.43 -21.47 -9.42
C ILE A 357 -9.14 -20.10 -9.36
N ILE A 358 -8.37 -19.03 -9.43
CA ILE A 358 -8.90 -17.68 -9.69
C ILE A 358 -9.40 -17.64 -11.15
N GLN A 359 -10.59 -17.12 -11.36
CA GLN A 359 -11.20 -16.84 -12.65
C GLN A 359 -11.79 -15.43 -12.67
N GLU A 360 -11.52 -14.56 -13.64
CA GLU A 360 -10.60 -14.64 -14.78
C GLU A 360 -9.28 -13.89 -14.51
N GLY A 361 -9.18 -13.04 -13.48
CA GLY A 361 -8.05 -12.15 -13.22
C GLY A 361 -8.17 -10.80 -13.95
N VAL A 362 -9.38 -10.23 -14.00
CA VAL A 362 -9.71 -9.03 -14.77
C VAL A 362 -10.05 -7.83 -13.89
N MET A 363 -9.82 -6.63 -14.42
CA MET A 363 -10.30 -5.37 -13.89
C MET A 363 -11.77 -5.15 -14.28
N CYS A 364 -12.45 -4.18 -13.65
CA CYS A 364 -13.88 -3.94 -13.92
C CYS A 364 -14.17 -3.51 -15.37
N ASN A 365 -13.21 -2.92 -16.10
CA ASN A 365 -13.35 -2.60 -17.52
C ASN A 365 -13.11 -3.80 -18.46
N GLY A 366 -12.63 -4.94 -17.94
CA GLY A 366 -12.34 -6.15 -18.68
C GLY A 366 -10.87 -6.36 -19.08
N ASP A 367 -10.00 -5.39 -18.84
CA ASP A 367 -8.55 -5.56 -19.02
C ASP A 367 -8.01 -6.60 -18.03
N PHE A 368 -6.96 -7.35 -18.40
CA PHE A 368 -6.31 -8.24 -17.47
C PHE A 368 -5.49 -7.47 -16.42
N PHE A 369 -5.52 -7.95 -15.20
CA PHE A 369 -4.79 -7.34 -14.08
C PHE A 369 -3.28 -7.29 -14.33
N ASP A 370 -2.71 -8.36 -14.87
CA ASP A 370 -1.27 -8.47 -15.15
C ASP A 370 -0.80 -7.42 -16.17
N GLU A 371 -1.62 -7.10 -17.17
CA GLU A 371 -1.35 -6.02 -18.12
C GLU A 371 -1.35 -4.67 -17.40
N ARG A 372 -2.37 -4.37 -16.59
CA ARG A 372 -2.45 -3.13 -15.81
C ARG A 372 -1.26 -2.98 -14.86
N HIS A 373 -0.95 -4.02 -14.10
CA HIS A 373 0.17 -4.01 -13.16
C HIS A 373 1.52 -3.83 -13.85
N GLY A 374 1.71 -4.55 -14.96
CA GLY A 374 2.93 -4.46 -15.76
C GLY A 374 3.12 -3.08 -16.41
N LEU A 375 2.05 -2.48 -16.96
CA LEU A 375 2.11 -1.16 -17.57
C LEU A 375 2.36 -0.05 -16.54
N ASP A 376 1.76 -0.12 -15.36
CA ASP A 376 2.02 0.84 -14.27
C ASP A 376 3.48 0.77 -13.80
N TRP A 377 4.02 -0.45 -13.66
CA TRP A 377 5.45 -0.64 -13.39
C TRP A 377 6.33 -0.08 -14.50
N LEU A 378 6.04 -0.39 -15.77
CA LEU A 378 6.84 0.03 -16.91
C LEU A 378 6.88 1.56 -17.04
N GLN A 379 5.74 2.23 -16.86
CA GLN A 379 5.66 3.69 -16.88
C GLN A 379 6.60 4.30 -15.83
N ASN A 380 6.54 3.82 -14.59
CA ASN A 380 7.39 4.30 -13.51
C ASN A 380 8.87 3.95 -13.75
N TYR A 381 9.14 2.78 -14.28
CA TYR A 381 10.50 2.31 -14.55
C TYR A 381 11.19 3.17 -15.62
N VAL A 382 10.52 3.47 -16.72
CA VAL A 382 11.01 4.38 -17.77
C VAL A 382 11.22 5.78 -17.22
N GLN A 383 10.24 6.30 -16.46
CA GLN A 383 10.31 7.64 -15.87
C GLN A 383 11.51 7.78 -14.90
N ASN A 384 11.70 6.81 -14.01
CA ASN A 384 12.82 6.83 -13.07
C ASN A 384 14.18 6.67 -13.76
N ASN A 385 14.27 5.83 -14.77
CA ASN A 385 15.50 5.63 -15.51
C ASN A 385 15.91 6.87 -16.32
N LEU A 386 14.95 7.56 -16.95
CA LEU A 386 15.19 8.85 -17.59
C LEU A 386 15.59 9.94 -16.60
N TYR A 387 14.87 10.03 -15.48
CA TYR A 387 15.22 10.95 -14.40
C TYR A 387 16.65 10.70 -13.89
N ASN A 388 16.99 9.45 -13.61
CA ASN A 388 18.31 9.06 -13.12
C ASN A 388 19.40 9.36 -14.17
N LEU A 389 19.14 9.16 -15.47
CA LEU A 389 20.07 9.53 -16.52
C LEU A 389 20.37 11.03 -16.51
N LEU A 390 19.34 11.88 -16.37
CA LEU A 390 19.50 13.33 -16.29
C LEU A 390 20.21 13.74 -15.00
N PHE A 391 19.80 13.18 -13.87
CA PHE A 391 20.29 13.50 -12.53
C PHE A 391 21.76 13.10 -12.30
N THR A 392 22.17 11.93 -12.80
CA THR A 392 23.53 11.41 -12.62
C THR A 392 24.51 11.88 -13.70
N SER A 393 24.02 12.54 -14.76
CA SER A 393 24.89 13.06 -15.83
C SER A 393 25.78 14.19 -15.30
N THR A 394 27.10 13.99 -15.31
CA THR A 394 28.08 14.99 -14.83
C THR A 394 28.15 16.24 -15.72
N THR A 395 27.69 16.11 -16.97
CA THR A 395 27.57 17.21 -17.93
C THR A 395 26.16 17.25 -18.49
N LYS A 396 25.77 18.41 -19.07
CA LYS A 396 24.45 18.52 -19.71
C LYS A 396 24.29 17.51 -20.84
N ILE A 397 23.09 16.93 -20.98
CA ILE A 397 22.69 16.26 -22.22
C ILE A 397 22.27 17.36 -23.20
N PRO A 398 22.99 17.55 -24.32
CA PRO A 398 22.70 18.64 -25.21
C PRO A 398 21.39 18.42 -25.97
N GLN A 399 20.69 19.51 -26.30
CA GLN A 399 19.48 19.49 -27.12
C GLN A 399 19.85 19.37 -28.61
N THR A 400 20.37 18.23 -28.98
CA THR A 400 20.83 17.83 -30.33
C THR A 400 20.42 16.40 -30.60
N ASP A 401 20.42 15.96 -31.86
CA ASP A 401 20.06 14.57 -32.20
C ASP A 401 20.90 13.52 -31.43
N PRO A 402 22.24 13.69 -31.27
CA PRO A 402 23.02 12.78 -30.40
C PRO A 402 22.58 12.81 -28.93
N GLY A 403 22.16 13.96 -28.41
CA GLY A 403 21.63 14.06 -27.03
C GLY A 403 20.29 13.34 -26.89
N VAL A 404 19.40 13.49 -27.87
CA VAL A 404 18.11 12.77 -27.92
C VAL A 404 18.34 11.26 -28.05
N THR A 405 19.32 10.83 -28.88
CA THR A 405 19.69 9.40 -28.98
C THR A 405 20.09 8.80 -27.64
N ARG A 406 20.77 9.56 -26.75
CA ARG A 406 21.08 9.08 -25.40
C ARG A 406 19.82 8.83 -24.55
N LEU A 407 18.78 9.69 -24.69
CA LEU A 407 17.50 9.50 -24.02
C LEU A 407 16.77 8.26 -24.59
N LEU A 408 16.71 8.13 -25.93
CA LEU A 408 16.10 6.97 -26.60
C LEU A 408 16.76 5.65 -26.19
N THR A 409 18.09 5.59 -26.15
CA THR A 409 18.83 4.40 -25.70
C THR A 409 18.50 4.04 -24.24
N ASN A 410 18.23 5.03 -23.39
CA ASN A 410 17.80 4.78 -22.01
C ASN A 410 16.36 4.22 -21.95
N VAL A 411 15.46 4.71 -22.80
CA VAL A 411 14.10 4.16 -22.95
C VAL A 411 14.18 2.72 -23.47
N GLU A 412 14.98 2.46 -24.54
CA GLU A 412 15.18 1.11 -25.08
C GLU A 412 15.65 0.11 -24.01
N LYS A 413 16.65 0.49 -23.20
CA LYS A 413 17.12 -0.35 -22.07
C LYS A 413 16.02 -0.65 -21.05
N SER A 414 15.12 0.31 -20.83
CA SER A 414 13.98 0.09 -19.93
C SER A 414 12.96 -0.86 -20.55
N LEU A 415 12.74 -0.78 -21.87
CA LEU A 415 11.88 -1.68 -22.62
C LEU A 415 12.49 -3.09 -22.74
N ASP A 416 13.81 -3.21 -22.88
CA ASP A 416 14.52 -4.50 -22.83
C ASP A 416 14.25 -5.26 -21.53
N GLN A 417 14.15 -4.54 -20.39
CA GLN A 417 13.76 -5.17 -19.11
C GLN A 417 12.32 -5.69 -19.15
N SER A 418 11.40 -5.00 -19.84
CA SER A 418 10.02 -5.48 -19.99
C SER A 418 9.90 -6.71 -20.90
N VAL A 419 10.82 -6.89 -21.83
CA VAL A 419 10.95 -8.13 -22.61
C VAL A 419 11.54 -9.24 -21.74
N THR A 420 12.59 -8.91 -20.98
CA THR A 420 13.25 -9.87 -20.07
C THR A 420 12.28 -10.46 -19.05
N ASN A 421 11.42 -9.65 -18.44
CA ASN A 421 10.46 -10.14 -17.44
C ASN A 421 9.21 -10.80 -18.01
N GLY A 422 9.04 -10.79 -19.34
CA GLY A 422 7.94 -11.46 -20.03
C GLY A 422 6.67 -10.61 -20.18
N LEU A 423 6.73 -9.29 -19.92
CA LEU A 423 5.58 -8.39 -20.12
C LEU A 423 5.38 -8.09 -21.61
N VAL A 424 6.48 -7.91 -22.34
CA VAL A 424 6.54 -7.56 -23.76
C VAL A 424 7.18 -8.70 -24.55
N ALA A 425 6.67 -9.00 -25.74
CA ALA A 425 7.20 -10.04 -26.64
C ALA A 425 7.14 -9.60 -28.10
N PRO A 426 7.99 -10.18 -28.98
CA PRO A 426 7.87 -9.97 -30.42
C PRO A 426 6.48 -10.21 -30.97
N GLY A 427 6.08 -9.45 -31.98
CA GLY A 427 4.78 -9.63 -32.61
C GLY A 427 4.44 -8.53 -33.62
N VAL A 428 3.29 -8.65 -34.26
CA VAL A 428 2.82 -7.70 -35.26
C VAL A 428 2.22 -6.47 -34.59
N TRP A 429 2.61 -5.29 -35.06
CA TRP A 429 2.06 -4.00 -34.64
C TRP A 429 0.69 -3.75 -35.27
N GLY A 430 -0.32 -3.50 -34.47
CA GLY A 430 -1.68 -3.21 -34.91
C GLY A 430 -2.16 -1.77 -34.63
N GLY A 431 -1.29 -0.91 -34.11
CA GLY A 431 -1.62 0.49 -33.84
C GLY A 431 -1.26 1.41 -35.01
N ASP A 432 -1.40 2.74 -34.78
CA ASP A 432 -1.11 3.77 -35.76
C ASP A 432 0.39 3.82 -36.14
N SER A 433 0.67 4.20 -37.36
CA SER A 433 2.04 4.36 -37.90
C SER A 433 2.71 5.59 -37.32
N PHE A 434 3.99 5.49 -36.95
CA PHE A 434 4.83 6.64 -36.58
C PHE A 434 6.31 6.36 -36.79
N GLY A 435 7.10 7.40 -37.13
CA GLY A 435 8.51 7.24 -37.49
C GLY A 435 8.67 6.37 -38.71
N ALA A 436 9.37 5.26 -38.58
CA ALA A 436 9.52 4.25 -39.64
C ALA A 436 8.65 3.01 -39.41
N LEU A 437 7.83 2.98 -38.35
CA LEU A 437 6.94 1.87 -38.04
C LEU A 437 5.58 2.06 -38.70
N GLU A 438 5.14 1.06 -39.45
CA GLU A 438 3.81 1.02 -40.08
C GLU A 438 2.90 -0.04 -39.44
N THR A 439 1.60 0.18 -39.56
CA THR A 439 0.60 -0.84 -39.12
C THR A 439 0.82 -2.13 -39.93
N GLY A 440 0.97 -3.26 -39.22
CA GLY A 440 1.29 -4.55 -39.83
C GLY A 440 2.76 -4.95 -39.75
N ASP A 441 3.65 -4.03 -39.40
CA ASP A 441 5.07 -4.35 -39.22
C ASP A 441 5.31 -5.29 -38.03
N THR A 442 6.37 -6.09 -38.10
CA THR A 442 6.78 -6.98 -37.04
C THR A 442 7.78 -6.29 -36.10
N LEU A 443 7.38 -6.13 -34.86
CA LEU A 443 8.26 -5.71 -33.77
C LEU A 443 9.14 -6.88 -33.34
N THR A 444 10.33 -7.02 -33.92
CA THR A 444 11.23 -8.15 -33.68
C THR A 444 11.78 -8.24 -32.28
N LYS A 445 11.88 -7.09 -31.60
CA LYS A 445 12.24 -7.00 -30.17
C LYS A 445 11.01 -6.91 -29.25
N GLY A 446 9.79 -6.85 -29.80
CA GLY A 446 8.59 -6.57 -29.06
C GLY A 446 8.29 -5.09 -28.85
N PHE A 447 9.21 -4.20 -29.23
CA PHE A 447 9.03 -2.76 -29.13
C PHE A 447 9.74 -1.99 -30.26
N TYR A 448 9.34 -0.73 -30.44
CA TYR A 448 9.99 0.28 -31.29
C TYR A 448 9.98 1.61 -30.58
N VAL A 449 11.07 2.39 -30.71
CA VAL A 449 11.22 3.71 -30.08
C VAL A 449 11.61 4.73 -31.14
N TYR A 450 10.98 5.89 -31.12
CA TYR A 450 11.20 6.95 -32.08
C TYR A 450 11.12 8.34 -31.42
N ALA A 451 11.94 9.26 -31.90
CA ALA A 451 11.77 10.70 -31.71
C ALA A 451 12.06 11.44 -33.01
N PRO A 452 11.29 12.50 -33.33
CA PRO A 452 11.58 13.33 -34.50
C PRO A 452 12.92 14.09 -34.32
N PRO A 453 13.60 14.48 -35.43
CA PRO A 453 14.82 15.27 -35.33
C PRO A 453 14.61 16.59 -34.59
N VAL A 454 15.61 17.04 -33.81
CA VAL A 454 15.54 18.30 -33.06
C VAL A 454 15.26 19.50 -33.99
N ALA A 455 15.70 19.46 -35.25
CA ALA A 455 15.44 20.50 -36.22
C ALA A 455 13.95 20.71 -36.54
N SER A 456 13.12 19.68 -36.39
CA SER A 456 11.66 19.75 -36.60
C SER A 456 10.88 20.25 -35.39
N GLN A 457 11.52 20.44 -34.24
CA GLN A 457 10.89 20.88 -33.02
C GLN A 457 10.56 22.38 -33.07
N ALA A 458 9.40 22.76 -32.51
CA ALA A 458 8.99 24.16 -32.41
C ALA A 458 10.02 25.00 -31.62
N GLN A 459 10.25 26.24 -32.05
CA GLN A 459 11.22 27.13 -31.41
C GLN A 459 10.95 27.34 -29.91
N ALA A 460 9.69 27.51 -29.52
CA ALA A 460 9.30 27.68 -28.11
C ALA A 460 9.68 26.48 -27.21
N ASP A 461 9.57 25.25 -27.75
CA ASP A 461 9.98 24.04 -26.99
C ASP A 461 11.51 23.93 -26.91
N ARG A 462 12.21 24.36 -27.95
CA ARG A 462 13.68 24.43 -27.93
C ARG A 462 14.19 25.46 -26.92
N GLU A 463 13.58 26.65 -26.89
CA GLU A 463 13.86 27.68 -25.87
C GLU A 463 13.49 27.22 -24.46
N GLY A 464 12.40 26.50 -24.33
CA GLY A 464 12.00 25.81 -23.06
C GLY A 464 12.86 24.62 -22.69
N ARG A 465 13.92 24.30 -23.45
CA ARG A 465 14.87 23.18 -23.25
C ARG A 465 14.19 21.82 -23.15
N LYS A 466 13.06 21.63 -23.85
CA LYS A 466 12.35 20.35 -23.91
C LYS A 466 13.04 19.44 -24.95
N ALA A 467 13.06 18.14 -24.69
CA ALA A 467 13.38 17.15 -25.70
C ALA A 467 12.20 17.01 -26.69
N PRO A 468 12.44 16.60 -27.97
CA PRO A 468 11.35 16.14 -28.82
C PRO A 468 10.53 15.03 -28.12
N VAL A 469 9.24 14.95 -28.45
CA VAL A 469 8.38 13.90 -27.90
C VAL A 469 8.90 12.53 -28.35
N MET A 470 9.25 11.69 -27.40
CA MET A 470 9.64 10.30 -27.64
C MET A 470 8.40 9.40 -27.64
N GLN A 471 8.23 8.59 -28.67
CA GLN A 471 7.15 7.66 -28.85
C GLN A 471 7.67 6.24 -28.78
N SER A 472 6.92 5.34 -28.13
CA SER A 472 7.26 3.92 -28.05
C SER A 472 6.05 3.07 -28.42
N ALA A 473 6.22 2.12 -29.32
CA ALA A 473 5.29 1.03 -29.56
C ALA A 473 5.78 -0.19 -28.78
N ILE A 474 4.88 -0.86 -28.08
CA ILE A 474 5.16 -2.12 -27.38
C ILE A 474 4.11 -3.16 -27.74
N LYS A 475 4.50 -4.42 -27.80
CA LYS A 475 3.60 -5.56 -27.99
C LYS A 475 3.53 -6.36 -26.71
N MET A 476 2.36 -6.37 -26.05
CA MET A 476 2.15 -7.15 -24.85
C MET A 476 2.24 -8.65 -25.14
N ALA A 477 2.91 -9.42 -24.25
CA ALA A 477 3.06 -10.86 -24.42
C ALA A 477 1.73 -11.60 -24.26
N GLY A 478 0.88 -11.11 -23.34
CA GLY A 478 -0.36 -11.80 -22.97
C GLY A 478 -0.12 -13.15 -22.29
N ALA A 479 -1.20 -13.82 -21.89
CA ALA A 479 -1.15 -15.15 -21.32
C ALA A 479 -2.17 -16.06 -22.02
N VAL A 480 -1.85 -17.34 -22.17
CA VAL A 480 -2.80 -18.34 -22.70
C VAL A 480 -3.76 -18.74 -21.58
N HIS A 481 -5.06 -18.49 -21.78
CA HIS A 481 -6.12 -18.83 -20.83
C HIS A 481 -7.00 -20.01 -21.31
N TYR A 482 -6.99 -20.30 -22.61
CA TYR A 482 -7.77 -21.37 -23.23
C TYR A 482 -6.92 -22.06 -24.29
N ALA A 483 -7.08 -23.38 -24.44
CA ALA A 483 -6.43 -24.17 -25.46
C ALA A 483 -7.44 -25.18 -26.09
N ASP A 484 -7.62 -25.11 -27.40
CA ASP A 484 -8.44 -26.02 -28.15
C ASP A 484 -7.57 -26.99 -28.94
N VAL A 485 -7.83 -28.30 -28.82
CA VAL A 485 -7.08 -29.33 -29.52
C VAL A 485 -8.06 -30.17 -30.32
N ILE A 486 -7.85 -30.29 -31.63
CA ILE A 486 -8.61 -31.14 -32.51
C ILE A 486 -7.79 -32.39 -32.81
N ILE A 487 -8.34 -33.57 -32.45
CA ILE A 487 -7.73 -34.87 -32.75
C ILE A 487 -8.52 -35.52 -33.88
N ASN A 488 -7.91 -35.65 -35.06
CA ASN A 488 -8.51 -36.36 -36.19
C ASN A 488 -8.04 -37.82 -36.17
N VAL A 489 -8.99 -38.75 -36.10
CA VAL A 489 -8.70 -40.21 -36.12
C VAL A 489 -9.18 -40.80 -37.42
N ASN A 490 -8.30 -41.48 -38.16
CA ASN A 490 -8.66 -42.32 -39.31
C ASN A 490 -8.67 -43.78 -38.84
N ARG A 491 -9.75 -44.55 -39.19
CA ARG A 491 -9.91 -45.97 -38.92
C ARG A 491 -9.78 -46.76 -40.19
#